data_04124b7de3d55631232614d199583746
#
_entry.id   04124b7de3d55631232614d199583746
#
_cell.length_a   1.000
_cell.length_b   1.000
_cell.length_c   1.000
_cell.angle_alpha   90.00
_cell.angle_beta   90.00
_cell.angle_gamma   90.00
#
_symmetry.space_group_name_H-M   'P 1'
#
loop_
_entity.id
_entity.type
_entity.pdbx_description
1 polymer ?
#
loop_
_entity_poly.entity_id
_entity_poly.type
_entity_poly.pdbx_seq_one_letter_code
_entity_poly.pdbx_strand_id
1 'polypeptide(L)'
;MPRIIRSQIVLSLAVSLASAVCVAQSPGQATYQARCQMCHGATGTPSAGMAKMMSIKPVSDPAIKALTADQMFTAGKDGKGKMKPVTGLTDAQIKDAVAFYRGLN
;
A
#
# COMPACT_ATOMS: atom_id res chain seq x y z
N MET A 1 -51.04 50.36 -22.21
CA MET A 1 -50.69 48.94 -22.37
C MET A 1 -49.44 48.66 -21.59
N PRO A 2 -49.51 48.04 -20.44
CA PRO A 2 -48.28 47.70 -19.73
C PRO A 2 -47.62 46.53 -20.40
N ARG A 3 -46.37 46.71 -20.80
CA ARG A 3 -45.55 45.61 -21.30
C ARG A 3 -45.06 44.80 -20.10
N ILE A 4 -45.54 43.58 -19.99
CA ILE A 4 -45.09 42.64 -19.02
C ILE A 4 -43.69 42.14 -19.45
N ILE A 5 -42.68 42.66 -18.80
CA ILE A 5 -41.31 42.13 -18.93
C ILE A 5 -41.28 40.82 -18.17
N ARG A 6 -41.35 39.72 -18.94
CA ARG A 6 -41.07 38.41 -18.37
C ARG A 6 -39.57 38.33 -18.06
N SER A 7 -39.26 38.58 -16.82
CA SER A 7 -37.93 38.29 -16.31
C SER A 7 -37.76 36.78 -16.26
N GLN A 8 -37.07 36.24 -17.23
CA GLN A 8 -36.66 34.82 -17.19
C GLN A 8 -35.47 34.74 -16.23
N ILE A 9 -35.74 34.31 -15.02
CA ILE A 9 -34.70 33.89 -14.09
C ILE A 9 -34.17 32.58 -14.61
N VAL A 10 -33.05 32.64 -15.31
CA VAL A 10 -32.27 31.42 -15.66
C VAL A 10 -31.58 30.96 -14.37
N LEU A 11 -32.20 30.03 -13.71
CA LEU A 11 -31.59 29.36 -12.56
C LEU A 11 -30.50 28.43 -13.09
N SER A 12 -29.28 28.94 -13.18
CA SER A 12 -28.11 28.12 -13.52
C SER A 12 -27.83 27.21 -12.35
N LEU A 13 -28.33 25.97 -12.46
CA LEU A 13 -27.97 24.90 -11.55
C LEU A 13 -26.53 24.50 -11.86
N ALA A 14 -25.58 25.09 -11.16
CA ALA A 14 -24.18 24.64 -11.18
C ALA A 14 -24.12 23.28 -10.45
N VAL A 15 -24.21 22.21 -11.22
CA VAL A 15 -23.93 20.88 -10.72
C VAL A 15 -22.43 20.79 -10.52
N SER A 16 -21.98 21.09 -9.32
CA SER A 16 -20.60 20.81 -8.92
C SER A 16 -20.45 19.29 -8.81
N LEU A 17 -19.91 18.66 -9.86
CA LEU A 17 -19.42 17.30 -9.76
C LEU A 17 -18.20 17.33 -8.83
N ALA A 18 -18.41 17.04 -7.56
CA ALA A 18 -17.33 16.70 -6.66
C ALA A 18 -16.79 15.34 -7.12
N SER A 19 -15.70 15.37 -7.88
CA SER A 19 -14.96 14.16 -8.20
C SER A 19 -14.37 13.64 -6.90
N ALA A 20 -15.02 12.65 -6.29
CA ALA A 20 -14.42 11.90 -5.19
C ALA A 20 -13.22 11.15 -5.75
N VAL A 21 -12.01 11.64 -5.48
CA VAL A 21 -10.78 10.91 -5.77
C VAL A 21 -10.73 9.74 -4.80
N CYS A 22 -11.25 8.58 -5.21
CA CYS A 22 -10.99 7.33 -4.50
C CYS A 22 -9.51 7.02 -4.68
N VAL A 23 -8.72 7.24 -3.63
CA VAL A 23 -7.36 6.72 -3.57
C VAL A 23 -7.50 5.21 -3.35
N ALA A 24 -7.51 4.45 -4.44
CA ALA A 24 -7.48 3.00 -4.37
C ALA A 24 -6.14 2.58 -3.75
N GLN A 25 -6.17 1.66 -2.78
CA GLN A 25 -4.97 1.01 -2.29
C GLN A 25 -4.27 0.30 -3.44
N SER A 26 -2.93 0.34 -3.49
CA SER A 26 -2.17 -0.49 -4.42
C SER A 26 -2.44 -1.97 -4.12
N PRO A 27 -2.40 -2.86 -5.13
CA PRO A 27 -2.65 -4.29 -4.92
C PRO A 27 -1.77 -4.90 -3.83
N GLY A 28 -0.52 -4.47 -3.76
CA GLY A 28 0.44 -4.96 -2.77
C GLY A 28 0.19 -4.46 -1.36
N GLN A 29 -0.45 -3.30 -1.20
CA GLN A 29 -0.72 -2.72 0.11
C GLN A 29 -1.64 -3.60 0.95
N ALA A 30 -2.76 -4.06 0.39
CA ALA A 30 -3.69 -4.92 1.08
C ALA A 30 -3.04 -6.25 1.50
N THR A 31 -2.28 -6.86 0.60
CA THR A 31 -1.54 -8.10 0.88
C THR A 31 -0.48 -7.89 1.95
N TYR A 32 0.29 -6.81 1.86
CA TYR A 32 1.30 -6.46 2.87
C TYR A 32 0.66 -6.29 4.26
N GLN A 33 -0.41 -5.53 4.34
CA GLN A 33 -1.11 -5.29 5.61
C GLN A 33 -1.67 -6.57 6.23
N ALA A 34 -2.18 -7.48 5.40
CA ALA A 34 -2.75 -8.73 5.87
C ALA A 34 -1.71 -9.79 6.26
N ARG A 35 -0.56 -9.82 5.59
CA ARG A 35 0.37 -10.95 5.67
C ARG A 35 1.81 -10.61 6.09
N CYS A 36 2.23 -9.38 6.00
CA CYS A 36 3.62 -8.97 6.21
C CYS A 36 3.78 -7.98 7.37
N GLN A 37 2.80 -7.14 7.56
CA GLN A 37 2.88 -6.01 8.50
C GLN A 37 3.07 -6.44 9.96
N MET A 38 2.53 -7.57 10.36
CA MET A 38 2.64 -8.04 11.75
C MET A 38 4.11 -8.13 12.19
N CYS A 39 4.98 -8.59 11.30
CA CYS A 39 6.41 -8.71 11.58
C CYS A 39 7.21 -7.51 11.10
N HIS A 40 6.91 -6.99 9.91
CA HIS A 40 7.70 -5.93 9.27
C HIS A 40 7.27 -4.51 9.64
N GLY A 41 6.12 -4.35 10.30
CA GLY A 41 5.59 -3.05 10.70
C GLY A 41 4.79 -2.35 9.59
N ALA A 42 3.91 -1.43 9.99
CA ALA A 42 3.05 -0.69 9.05
C ALA A 42 3.83 0.19 8.08
N THR A 43 4.98 0.69 8.51
CA THR A 43 5.87 1.56 7.73
C THR A 43 7.17 0.87 7.29
N GLY A 44 7.25 -0.45 7.42
CA GLY A 44 8.48 -1.20 7.16
C GLY A 44 9.49 -1.17 8.30
N THR A 45 9.12 -0.58 9.43
CA THR A 45 9.91 -0.59 10.66
C THR A 45 9.22 -1.49 11.68
N PRO A 46 9.80 -2.65 12.00
CA PRO A 46 9.21 -3.56 12.98
C PRO A 46 9.19 -2.96 14.38
N SER A 47 8.31 -3.44 15.25
CA SER A 47 8.37 -3.11 16.67
C SER A 47 9.71 -3.57 17.26
N ALA A 48 10.16 -2.91 18.32
CA ALA A 48 11.42 -3.26 18.97
C ALA A 48 11.47 -4.73 19.42
N GLY A 49 10.37 -5.25 19.97
CA GLY A 49 10.26 -6.65 20.37
C GLY A 49 10.34 -7.62 19.20
N MET A 50 9.64 -7.33 18.10
CA MET A 50 9.65 -8.17 16.92
C MET A 50 11.01 -8.13 16.22
N ALA A 51 11.61 -6.94 16.11
CA ALA A 51 12.93 -6.78 15.53
C ALA A 51 13.98 -7.62 16.27
N LYS A 52 13.93 -7.61 17.60
CA LYS A 52 14.84 -8.39 18.43
C LYS A 52 14.58 -9.90 18.35
N MET A 53 13.33 -10.30 18.50
CA MET A 53 12.94 -11.71 18.54
C MET A 53 13.17 -12.42 17.20
N MET A 54 12.86 -11.75 16.09
CA MET A 54 12.93 -12.32 14.75
C MET A 54 14.13 -11.83 13.94
N SER A 55 14.98 -10.99 14.51
CA SER A 55 16.15 -10.40 13.83
C SER A 55 15.76 -9.64 12.56
N ILE A 56 14.67 -8.88 12.62
CA ILE A 56 14.15 -8.11 11.47
C ILE A 56 14.79 -6.74 11.46
N LYS A 57 15.37 -6.39 10.31
CA LYS A 57 15.89 -5.05 10.04
C LYS A 57 14.79 -4.17 9.42
N PRO A 58 14.78 -2.85 9.71
CA PRO A 58 13.82 -1.96 9.06
C PRO A 58 14.10 -1.84 7.56
N VAL A 59 13.08 -1.46 6.80
CA VAL A 59 13.20 -1.26 5.34
C VAL A 59 14.24 -0.19 4.98
N SER A 60 14.48 0.76 5.87
CA SER A 60 15.49 1.82 5.73
C SER A 60 16.93 1.33 5.91
N ASP A 61 17.13 0.13 6.43
CA ASP A 61 18.49 -0.42 6.63
C ASP A 61 19.19 -0.58 5.27
N PRO A 62 20.45 -0.15 5.13
CA PRO A 62 21.19 -0.27 3.88
C PRO A 62 21.27 -1.69 3.34
N ALA A 63 21.36 -2.69 4.20
CA ALA A 63 21.39 -4.09 3.79
C ALA A 63 20.05 -4.53 3.17
N ILE A 64 18.93 -4.00 3.65
CA ILE A 64 17.61 -4.27 3.08
C ILE A 64 17.43 -3.51 1.77
N LYS A 65 17.85 -2.24 1.72
CA LYS A 65 17.79 -1.43 0.48
C LYS A 65 18.62 -2.02 -0.66
N ALA A 66 19.68 -2.73 -0.35
CA ALA A 66 20.54 -3.40 -1.33
C ALA A 66 19.91 -4.65 -1.94
N LEU A 67 18.85 -5.20 -1.34
CA LEU A 67 18.17 -6.38 -1.88
C LEU A 67 17.36 -6.02 -3.13
N THR A 68 17.43 -6.90 -4.13
CA THR A 68 16.59 -6.80 -5.34
C THR A 68 15.16 -7.23 -5.03
N ALA A 69 14.23 -6.85 -5.91
CA ALA A 69 12.85 -7.33 -5.82
C ALA A 69 12.77 -8.86 -5.89
N ASP A 70 13.57 -9.49 -6.73
CA ASP A 70 13.62 -10.96 -6.85
C ASP A 70 14.15 -11.63 -5.59
N GLN A 71 15.15 -11.05 -4.96
CA GLN A 71 15.65 -11.55 -3.66
C GLN A 71 14.60 -11.47 -2.56
N MET A 72 13.86 -10.36 -2.51
CA MET A 72 12.76 -10.20 -1.57
C MET A 72 11.59 -11.14 -1.88
N PHE A 73 11.27 -11.33 -3.14
CA PHE A 73 10.26 -12.30 -3.56
C PHE A 73 10.63 -13.71 -3.13
N THR A 74 11.86 -14.13 -3.36
CA THR A 74 12.36 -15.45 -2.96
C THR A 74 12.31 -15.62 -1.44
N ALA A 75 12.68 -14.58 -0.69
CA ALA A 75 12.57 -14.59 0.77
C ALA A 75 11.11 -14.77 1.25
N GLY A 76 10.16 -14.14 0.60
CA GLY A 76 8.73 -14.28 0.90
C GLY A 76 8.20 -15.66 0.52
N LYS A 77 8.56 -16.16 -0.63
CA LYS A 77 8.06 -17.43 -1.16
C LYS A 77 8.68 -18.65 -0.45
N ASP A 78 9.97 -18.64 -0.25
CA ASP A 78 10.73 -19.79 0.24
C ASP A 78 11.12 -19.68 1.71
N GLY A 79 10.98 -18.47 2.29
CA GLY A 79 11.49 -18.16 3.62
C GLY A 79 12.97 -17.80 3.60
N LYS A 80 13.43 -17.17 4.66
CA LYS A 80 14.85 -16.84 4.87
C LYS A 80 15.13 -16.62 6.35
N GLY A 81 16.10 -17.33 6.88
CA GLY A 81 16.44 -17.24 8.31
C GLY A 81 15.23 -17.59 9.18
N LYS A 82 14.84 -16.68 10.07
CA LYS A 82 13.66 -16.85 10.92
C LYS A 82 12.33 -16.56 10.20
N MET A 83 12.38 -15.94 9.03
CA MET A 83 11.22 -15.70 8.22
C MET A 83 10.75 -16.99 7.57
N LYS A 84 9.54 -17.42 7.90
CA LYS A 84 8.91 -18.60 7.29
C LYS A 84 8.33 -18.24 5.91
N PRO A 85 8.21 -19.24 5.00
CA PRO A 85 7.52 -19.04 3.74
C PRO A 85 6.11 -18.50 3.95
N VAL A 86 5.70 -17.53 3.12
CA VAL A 86 4.33 -17.06 3.09
C VAL A 86 3.51 -18.01 2.23
N THR A 87 2.52 -18.65 2.84
CA THR A 87 1.65 -19.62 2.17
C THR A 87 0.31 -19.01 1.80
N GLY A 88 -0.39 -19.60 0.81
CA GLY A 88 -1.73 -19.17 0.43
C GLY A 88 -1.80 -17.91 -0.44
N LEU A 89 -0.66 -17.42 -0.91
CA LEU A 89 -0.57 -16.30 -1.85
C LEU A 89 -0.04 -16.78 -3.20
N THR A 90 -0.53 -16.14 -4.26
CA THR A 90 0.05 -16.32 -5.60
C THR A 90 1.39 -15.60 -5.70
N ASP A 91 2.22 -16.00 -6.65
CA ASP A 91 3.48 -15.31 -6.93
C ASP A 91 3.26 -13.82 -7.25
N ALA A 92 2.21 -13.50 -7.99
CA ALA A 92 1.84 -12.12 -8.29
C ALA A 92 1.51 -11.32 -7.01
N GLN A 93 0.78 -11.90 -6.07
CA GLN A 93 0.45 -11.26 -4.80
C GLN A 93 1.70 -11.00 -3.96
N ILE A 94 2.63 -11.95 -3.92
CA ILE A 94 3.91 -11.78 -3.20
C ILE A 94 4.74 -10.67 -3.88
N LYS A 95 4.83 -10.67 -5.20
CA LYS A 95 5.55 -9.62 -5.95
C LYS A 95 4.96 -8.24 -5.72
N ASP A 96 3.65 -8.11 -5.70
CA ASP A 96 2.96 -6.86 -5.43
C ASP A 96 3.23 -6.37 -3.99
N ALA A 97 3.21 -7.27 -3.01
CA ALA A 97 3.53 -6.96 -1.63
C ALA A 97 5.00 -6.52 -1.46
N VAL A 98 5.92 -7.16 -2.16
CA VAL A 98 7.33 -6.77 -2.21
C VAL A 98 7.50 -5.37 -2.80
N ALA A 99 6.80 -5.07 -3.90
CA ALA A 99 6.83 -3.74 -4.51
C ALA A 99 6.33 -2.66 -3.55
N PHE A 100 5.25 -2.94 -2.82
CA PHE A 100 4.74 -2.05 -1.78
C PHE A 100 5.76 -1.85 -0.65
N TYR A 101 6.33 -2.92 -0.13
CA TYR A 101 7.33 -2.87 0.94
C TYR A 101 8.56 -2.06 0.54
N ARG A 102 9.06 -2.23 -0.68
CA ARG A 102 10.21 -1.48 -1.18
C ARG A 102 9.95 0.02 -1.33
N GLY A 103 8.69 0.42 -1.47
CA GLY A 103 8.27 1.81 -1.50
C GLY A 103 8.15 2.46 -0.12
N LEU A 104 8.21 1.70 0.95
CA LEU A 104 8.23 2.21 2.32
C LEU A 104 9.63 2.75 2.65
N ASN A 105 9.68 3.86 3.38
CA ASN A 105 10.95 4.48 3.78
C ASN A 105 11.05 4.65 5.28
#